data_11e92bdf0182e995d8d71530324fb6a6
#
_entry.id   11e92bdf0182e995d8d71530324fb6a6
#
_cell.length_a   1.000
_cell.length_b   1.000
_cell.length_c   1.000
_cell.angle_alpha   90.00
_cell.angle_beta   90.00
_cell.angle_gamma   90.00
#
_symmetry.space_group_name_H-M   'P 1'
#
loop_
_entity.id
_entity.type
_entity.pdbx_description
1 polymer ?
#
loop_
_entity_poly.entity_id
_entity_poly.type
_entity_poly.pdbx_seq_one_letter_code
_entity_poly.pdbx_strand_id
1 'polypeptide(L)'
;MPKLVDHDERRRAIAAATWRLIAAKGIDAANMRDIATEAGYTNGALSHYFSGKDEILRTSFELVFEATNARIDARMRDAKGLAALRIFCREIMPTTQETLLEARIAISLFQRAMYDERMDEINRRALTLWRGQMAGHLEDARATGEVGDIDVAVVIEQLLGMMMGVQLLGVLTPSESSAKMQLAMLDNFLALLRF
;
A
#
# COMPACT_ATOMS: atom_id res chain seq x y z
N MET A 1 27.02 -21.60 -2.15
CA MET A 1 26.22 -20.39 -1.90
C MET A 1 24.70 -20.62 -1.81
N PRO A 2 24.16 -21.65 -1.18
CA PRO A 2 22.71 -21.83 -1.05
C PRO A 2 22.11 -21.20 0.21
N LYS A 3 22.94 -20.79 1.20
CA LYS A 3 22.45 -20.40 2.54
C LYS A 3 21.83 -18.99 2.65
N LEU A 4 22.25 -18.01 1.84
CA LEU A 4 21.72 -16.63 1.95
C LEU A 4 20.34 -16.49 1.29
N VAL A 5 20.13 -17.14 0.16
CA VAL A 5 18.84 -17.11 -0.57
C VAL A 5 17.72 -17.72 0.28
N ASP A 6 18.02 -18.83 0.97
CA ASP A 6 17.09 -19.51 1.86
C ASP A 6 16.68 -18.66 3.09
N HIS A 7 17.58 -17.85 3.65
CA HIS A 7 17.30 -16.99 4.80
C HIS A 7 16.35 -15.84 4.44
N ASP A 8 16.59 -15.15 3.35
CA ASP A 8 15.77 -14.03 2.89
C ASP A 8 14.40 -14.52 2.40
N GLU A 9 14.33 -15.65 1.71
CA GLU A 9 13.08 -16.26 1.30
C GLU A 9 12.21 -16.64 2.52
N ARG A 10 12.82 -17.19 3.58
CA ARG A 10 12.11 -17.52 4.81
C ARG A 10 11.65 -16.26 5.56
N ARG A 11 12.45 -15.20 5.61
CA ARG A 11 12.03 -13.91 6.17
C ARG A 11 10.81 -13.36 5.43
N ARG A 12 10.81 -13.40 4.11
CA ARG A 12 9.66 -12.98 3.29
C ARG A 12 8.43 -13.86 3.54
N ALA A 13 8.58 -15.16 3.64
CA ALA A 13 7.48 -16.08 3.94
C ALA A 13 6.86 -15.81 5.33
N ILE A 14 7.68 -15.57 6.36
CA ILE A 14 7.21 -15.19 7.71
C ILE A 14 6.48 -13.86 7.67
N ALA A 15 7.04 -12.85 7.00
CA ALA A 15 6.41 -11.53 6.87
C ALA A 15 5.08 -11.61 6.10
N ALA A 16 4.99 -12.43 5.05
CA ALA A 16 3.76 -12.68 4.31
C ALA A 16 2.69 -13.40 5.16
N ALA A 17 3.08 -14.34 6.03
CA ALA A 17 2.18 -14.95 6.99
C ALA A 17 1.68 -13.94 8.04
N THR A 18 2.57 -13.07 8.51
CA THR A 18 2.22 -11.99 9.44
C THR A 18 1.23 -11.01 8.79
N TRP A 19 1.43 -10.66 7.53
CA TRP A 19 0.49 -9.87 6.76
C TRP A 19 -0.92 -10.51 6.75
N ARG A 20 -1.04 -11.81 6.40
CA ARG A 20 -2.34 -12.49 6.41
C ARG A 20 -3.00 -12.45 7.79
N LEU A 21 -2.22 -12.66 8.86
CA LEU A 21 -2.70 -12.62 10.23
C LEU A 21 -3.23 -11.22 10.60
N ILE A 22 -2.49 -10.15 10.28
CA ILE A 22 -2.90 -8.76 10.53
C ILE A 22 -4.18 -8.43 9.75
N ALA A 23 -4.24 -8.80 8.48
CA ALA A 23 -5.40 -8.55 7.63
C ALA A 23 -6.67 -9.26 8.12
N ALA A 24 -6.52 -10.46 8.72
CA ALA A 24 -7.63 -11.26 9.21
C ALA A 24 -8.08 -10.87 10.63
N LYS A 25 -7.15 -10.55 11.53
CA LYS A 25 -7.42 -10.42 12.99
C LYS A 25 -6.99 -9.06 13.57
N GLY A 26 -6.40 -8.17 12.76
CA GLY A 26 -5.84 -6.90 13.22
C GLY A 26 -4.42 -7.02 13.78
N ILE A 27 -3.76 -5.87 13.94
CA ILE A 27 -2.34 -5.82 14.36
C ILE A 27 -2.10 -6.29 15.79
N ASP A 28 -3.10 -6.17 16.66
CA ASP A 28 -2.99 -6.59 18.07
C ASP A 28 -2.92 -8.12 18.20
N ALA A 29 -3.55 -8.86 17.29
CA ALA A 29 -3.46 -10.32 17.23
C ALA A 29 -2.09 -10.82 16.72
N ALA A 30 -1.27 -9.98 16.13
CA ALA A 30 0.05 -10.35 15.61
C ALA A 30 1.10 -10.43 16.73
N ASN A 31 0.93 -11.34 17.70
CA ASN A 31 1.98 -11.67 18.66
C ASN A 31 2.93 -12.75 18.09
N MET A 32 4.10 -12.91 18.66
CA MET A 32 5.14 -13.82 18.17
C MET A 32 4.68 -15.27 18.04
N ARG A 33 3.82 -15.73 18.95
CA ARG A 33 3.29 -17.10 18.95
C ARG A 33 2.31 -17.34 17.80
N ASP A 34 1.40 -16.38 17.58
CA ASP A 34 0.41 -16.47 16.52
C ASP A 34 1.07 -16.31 15.13
N ILE A 35 2.07 -15.43 15.02
CA ILE A 35 2.90 -15.30 13.81
C ILE A 35 3.63 -16.62 13.52
N ALA A 36 4.26 -17.24 14.52
CA ALA A 36 4.95 -18.51 14.35
C ALA A 36 3.98 -19.60 13.87
N THR A 37 2.81 -19.71 14.50
CA THR A 37 1.76 -20.66 14.11
C THR A 37 1.30 -20.44 12.67
N GLU A 38 0.98 -19.20 12.30
CA GLU A 38 0.54 -18.84 10.94
C GLU A 38 1.62 -19.12 9.88
N ALA A 39 2.89 -18.89 10.23
CA ALA A 39 4.03 -19.12 9.35
C ALA A 39 4.49 -20.59 9.30
N GLY A 40 3.94 -21.48 10.13
CA GLY A 40 4.35 -22.88 10.21
C GLY A 40 5.70 -23.10 10.92
N TYR A 41 6.09 -22.19 11.81
CA TYR A 41 7.33 -22.25 12.58
C TYR A 41 7.05 -22.38 14.08
N THR A 42 8.07 -22.77 14.85
CA THR A 42 8.06 -22.62 16.31
C THR A 42 8.45 -21.19 16.68
N ASN A 43 7.99 -20.74 17.86
CA ASN A 43 8.36 -19.40 18.35
C ASN A 43 9.89 -19.21 18.47
N GLY A 44 10.62 -20.27 18.89
CA GLY A 44 12.08 -20.25 18.93
C GLY A 44 12.75 -20.16 17.56
N ALA A 45 12.12 -20.70 16.52
CA ALA A 45 12.66 -20.61 15.16
C ALA A 45 12.56 -19.19 14.59
N LEU A 46 11.55 -18.39 14.98
CA LEU A 46 11.41 -17.00 14.52
C LEU A 46 12.59 -16.13 14.98
N SER A 47 13.14 -16.36 16.18
CA SER A 47 14.26 -15.59 16.71
C SER A 47 15.57 -15.74 15.91
N HIS A 48 15.67 -16.75 15.03
CA HIS A 48 16.77 -16.87 14.09
C HIS A 48 16.64 -15.95 12.88
N TYR A 49 15.43 -15.47 12.59
CA TYR A 49 15.13 -14.63 11.44
C TYR A 49 14.84 -13.18 11.80
N PHE A 50 14.31 -12.93 12.99
CA PHE A 50 13.87 -11.62 13.44
C PHE A 50 14.23 -11.38 14.90
N SER A 51 14.69 -10.19 15.22
CA SER A 51 15.00 -9.76 16.58
C SER A 51 13.76 -9.57 17.47
N GLY A 52 12.57 -9.51 16.86
CA GLY A 52 11.31 -9.37 17.57
C GLY A 52 10.13 -9.02 16.67
N LYS A 53 8.96 -8.84 17.31
CA LYS A 53 7.68 -8.52 16.63
C LYS A 53 7.79 -7.28 15.74
N ASP A 54 8.41 -6.21 16.21
CA ASP A 54 8.46 -4.93 15.48
C ASP A 54 9.25 -5.04 14.17
N GLU A 55 10.31 -5.85 14.14
CA GLU A 55 11.04 -6.12 12.90
C GLU A 55 10.19 -6.91 11.90
N ILE A 56 9.43 -7.91 12.37
CA ILE A 56 8.52 -8.68 11.52
C ILE A 56 7.45 -7.76 10.94
N LEU A 57 6.85 -6.90 11.76
CA LEU A 57 5.83 -5.95 11.32
C LEU A 57 6.38 -5.01 10.25
N ARG A 58 7.57 -4.42 10.46
CA ARG A 58 8.21 -3.56 9.46
C ARG A 58 8.42 -4.29 8.14
N THR A 59 9.01 -5.48 8.18
CA THR A 59 9.23 -6.28 6.97
C THR A 59 7.89 -6.62 6.27
N SER A 60 6.82 -6.85 7.04
CA SER A 60 5.49 -7.11 6.48
C SER A 60 4.91 -5.88 5.75
N PHE A 61 5.07 -4.68 6.30
CA PHE A 61 4.64 -3.44 5.64
C PHE A 61 5.46 -3.12 4.39
N GLU A 62 6.79 -3.33 4.45
CA GLU A 62 7.68 -3.16 3.30
C GLU A 62 7.30 -4.11 2.17
N LEU A 63 6.98 -5.38 2.46
CA LEU A 63 6.50 -6.34 1.45
C LEU A 63 5.18 -5.95 0.80
N VAL A 64 4.23 -5.43 1.58
CA VAL A 64 2.95 -4.93 1.01
C VAL A 64 3.21 -3.78 0.05
N PHE A 65 4.04 -2.84 0.46
CA PHE A 65 4.42 -1.70 -0.37
C PHE A 65 5.15 -2.13 -1.64
N GLU A 66 6.12 -3.07 -1.54
CA GLU A 66 6.81 -3.66 -2.69
C GLU A 66 5.83 -4.35 -3.64
N ALA A 67 4.90 -5.16 -3.12
CA ALA A 67 3.91 -5.88 -3.92
C ALA A 67 2.97 -4.90 -4.66
N THR A 68 2.52 -3.84 -3.98
CA THR A 68 1.70 -2.79 -4.59
C THR A 68 2.45 -2.10 -5.74
N ASN A 69 3.70 -1.67 -5.52
CA ASN A 69 4.50 -1.03 -6.57
C ASN A 69 4.78 -1.98 -7.75
N ALA A 70 5.14 -3.24 -7.49
CA ALA A 70 5.36 -4.23 -8.55
C ALA A 70 4.08 -4.45 -9.39
N ARG A 71 2.90 -4.41 -8.77
CA ARG A 71 1.61 -4.51 -9.47
C ARG A 71 1.32 -3.26 -10.29
N ILE A 72 1.60 -2.07 -9.76
CA ILE A 72 1.52 -0.80 -10.49
C ILE A 72 2.42 -0.86 -11.74
N ASP A 73 3.69 -1.20 -11.58
CA ASP A 73 4.67 -1.27 -12.67
C ASP A 73 4.24 -2.28 -13.75
N ALA A 74 3.77 -3.47 -13.35
CA ALA A 74 3.29 -4.49 -14.27
C ALA A 74 2.07 -4.05 -15.10
N ARG A 75 1.24 -3.14 -14.56
CA ARG A 75 0.05 -2.61 -15.26
C ARG A 75 0.31 -1.32 -16.01
N MET A 76 1.35 -0.58 -15.63
CA MET A 76 1.68 0.72 -16.21
C MET A 76 2.01 0.62 -17.70
N ARG A 77 2.82 -0.37 -18.12
CA ARG A 77 3.27 -0.56 -19.51
C ARG A 77 3.73 0.76 -20.13
N ASP A 78 3.07 1.17 -21.23
CA ASP A 78 3.36 2.39 -21.96
C ASP A 78 2.41 3.56 -21.60
N ALA A 79 1.60 3.41 -20.55
CA ALA A 79 0.67 4.44 -20.14
C ALA A 79 1.42 5.67 -19.62
N LYS A 80 0.92 6.87 -19.98
CA LYS A 80 1.43 8.17 -19.55
C LYS A 80 0.28 9.08 -19.14
N GLY A 81 0.60 10.24 -18.56
CA GLY A 81 -0.37 11.26 -18.22
C GLY A 81 -1.47 10.77 -17.30
N LEU A 82 -2.71 11.20 -17.56
CA LEU A 82 -3.88 10.81 -16.76
C LEU A 82 -4.19 9.32 -16.81
N ALA A 83 -3.86 8.63 -17.91
CA ALA A 83 -4.04 7.19 -17.99
C ALA A 83 -3.12 6.43 -17.02
N ALA A 84 -1.86 6.83 -16.91
CA ALA A 84 -0.92 6.28 -15.94
C ALA A 84 -1.33 6.60 -14.51
N LEU A 85 -1.71 7.85 -14.23
CA LEU A 85 -2.19 8.26 -12.92
C LEU A 85 -3.43 7.46 -12.48
N ARG A 86 -4.36 7.20 -13.41
CA ARG A 86 -5.55 6.37 -13.16
C ARG A 86 -5.17 4.93 -12.78
N ILE A 87 -4.22 4.32 -13.49
CA ILE A 87 -3.71 2.98 -13.19
C ILE A 87 -3.09 2.99 -11.79
N PHE A 88 -2.21 3.95 -11.53
CA PHE A 88 -1.54 4.12 -10.23
C PHE A 88 -2.54 4.16 -9.07
N CYS A 89 -3.51 5.07 -9.11
CA CYS A 89 -4.51 5.21 -8.06
C CYS A 89 -5.37 3.94 -7.90
N ARG A 90 -5.79 3.34 -9.02
CA ARG A 90 -6.63 2.13 -9.02
C ARG A 90 -5.95 0.95 -8.34
N GLU A 91 -4.65 0.77 -8.49
CA GLU A 91 -3.91 -0.34 -7.88
C GLU A 91 -3.73 -0.18 -6.36
N ILE A 92 -3.89 1.03 -5.83
CA ILE A 92 -3.85 1.33 -4.39
C ILE A 92 -5.26 1.23 -3.76
N MET A 93 -6.32 1.49 -4.55
CA MET A 93 -7.69 1.52 -4.05
C MET A 93 -8.20 0.10 -3.70
N PRO A 94 -8.97 -0.10 -2.62
CA PRO A 94 -9.46 -1.40 -2.15
C PRO A 94 -10.63 -1.91 -3.00
N THR A 95 -10.38 -2.14 -4.30
CA THR A 95 -11.37 -2.54 -5.29
C THR A 95 -11.42 -4.05 -5.55
N THR A 96 -10.46 -4.79 -5.00
CA THR A 96 -10.35 -6.26 -5.06
C THR A 96 -10.16 -6.83 -3.66
N GLN A 97 -10.32 -8.14 -3.50
CA GLN A 97 -10.03 -8.81 -2.23
C GLN A 97 -8.58 -8.59 -1.78
N GLU A 98 -7.63 -8.64 -2.70
CA GLU A 98 -6.21 -8.43 -2.44
C GLU A 98 -5.94 -7.00 -1.94
N THR A 99 -6.38 -5.99 -2.69
CA THR A 99 -6.17 -4.59 -2.32
C THR A 99 -6.95 -4.17 -1.07
N LEU A 100 -8.07 -4.86 -0.75
CA LEU A 100 -8.77 -4.67 0.51
C LEU A 100 -7.94 -5.20 1.71
N LEU A 101 -7.26 -6.33 1.55
CA LEU A 101 -6.35 -6.84 2.57
C LEU A 101 -5.15 -5.90 2.76
N GLU A 102 -4.58 -5.39 1.67
CA GLU A 102 -3.51 -4.37 1.71
C GLU A 102 -3.96 -3.09 2.42
N ALA A 103 -5.19 -2.61 2.16
CA ALA A 103 -5.75 -1.45 2.85
C ALA A 103 -5.85 -1.65 4.37
N ARG A 104 -6.24 -2.83 4.85
CA ARG A 104 -6.24 -3.14 6.30
C ARG A 104 -4.86 -3.02 6.91
N ILE A 105 -3.83 -3.43 6.19
CA ILE A 105 -2.44 -3.35 6.64
C ILE A 105 -1.96 -1.89 6.61
N ALA A 106 -2.27 -1.14 5.55
CA ALA A 106 -1.95 0.27 5.45
C ALA A 106 -2.56 1.08 6.62
N ILE A 107 -3.83 0.84 6.96
CA ILE A 107 -4.49 1.46 8.11
C ILE A 107 -3.77 1.10 9.43
N SER A 108 -3.35 -0.16 9.59
CA SER A 108 -2.59 -0.60 10.76
C SER A 108 -1.20 0.08 10.84
N LEU A 109 -0.55 0.30 9.68
CA LEU A 109 0.70 1.07 9.60
C LEU A 109 0.46 2.52 10.00
N PHE A 110 -0.58 3.19 9.46
CA PHE A 110 -0.91 4.58 9.79
C PHE A 110 -1.14 4.76 11.29
N GLN A 111 -1.88 3.85 11.91
CA GLN A 111 -2.09 3.88 13.36
C GLN A 111 -0.77 3.78 14.14
N ARG A 112 0.12 2.87 13.76
CA ARG A 112 1.41 2.73 14.44
C ARG A 112 2.36 3.90 14.17
N ALA A 113 2.39 4.42 12.96
CA ALA A 113 3.24 5.54 12.57
C ALA A 113 2.97 6.81 13.37
N MET A 114 1.77 6.98 13.94
CA MET A 114 1.47 8.11 14.83
C MET A 114 2.25 8.09 16.15
N TYR A 115 2.79 6.92 16.57
CA TYR A 115 3.43 6.74 17.89
C TYR A 115 4.78 6.03 17.84
N ASP A 116 5.22 5.55 16.66
CA ASP A 116 6.44 4.78 16.44
C ASP A 116 7.24 5.41 15.29
N GLU A 117 8.38 6.02 15.62
CA GLU A 117 9.23 6.75 14.67
C GLU A 117 9.72 5.90 13.50
N ARG A 118 9.99 4.60 13.74
CA ARG A 118 10.44 3.67 12.70
C ARG A 118 9.33 3.32 11.72
N MET A 119 8.11 3.20 12.21
CA MET A 119 6.93 2.99 11.35
C MET A 119 6.58 4.26 10.58
N ASP A 120 6.72 5.44 11.21
CA ASP A 120 6.55 6.72 10.54
C ASP A 120 7.58 6.91 9.41
N GLU A 121 8.83 6.50 9.60
CA GLU A 121 9.84 6.55 8.54
C GLU A 121 9.46 5.71 7.32
N ILE A 122 8.93 4.48 7.52
CA ILE A 122 8.43 3.63 6.43
C ILE A 122 7.30 4.33 5.70
N ASN A 123 6.32 4.85 6.44
CA ASN A 123 5.17 5.56 5.89
C ASN A 123 5.61 6.81 5.10
N ARG A 124 6.48 7.63 5.65
CA ARG A 124 7.00 8.83 4.97
C ARG A 124 7.73 8.50 3.68
N ARG A 125 8.59 7.48 3.67
CA ARG A 125 9.29 7.03 2.45
C ARG A 125 8.32 6.56 1.39
N ALA A 126 7.31 5.77 1.76
CA ALA A 126 6.28 5.30 0.83
C ALA A 126 5.51 6.48 0.21
N LEU A 127 5.02 7.41 1.03
CA LEU A 127 4.27 8.57 0.57
C LEU A 127 5.14 9.53 -0.27
N THR A 128 6.42 9.69 0.06
CA THR A 128 7.35 10.51 -0.74
C THR A 128 7.55 9.91 -2.13
N LEU A 129 7.75 8.59 -2.23
CA LEU A 129 7.87 7.91 -3.52
C LEU A 129 6.59 8.08 -4.35
N TRP A 130 5.43 7.85 -3.76
CA TRP A 130 4.15 7.97 -4.46
C TRP A 130 3.84 9.41 -4.90
N ARG A 131 4.17 10.43 -4.09
CA ARG A 131 4.09 11.84 -4.51
C ARG A 131 4.94 12.10 -5.75
N GLY A 132 6.17 11.60 -5.78
CA GLY A 132 7.06 11.75 -6.93
C GLY A 132 6.51 11.08 -8.20
N GLN A 133 5.96 9.87 -8.09
CA GLN A 133 5.34 9.16 -9.21
C GLN A 133 4.10 9.90 -9.74
N MET A 134 3.20 10.34 -8.85
CA MET A 134 2.02 11.12 -9.25
C MET A 134 2.42 12.45 -9.91
N ALA A 135 3.44 13.14 -9.37
CA ALA A 135 3.95 14.38 -9.97
C ALA A 135 4.42 14.14 -11.41
N GLY A 136 5.20 13.07 -11.64
CA GLY A 136 5.64 12.70 -12.99
C GLY A 136 4.47 12.48 -13.95
N HIS A 137 3.44 11.74 -13.53
CA HIS A 137 2.25 11.50 -14.36
C HIS A 137 1.44 12.77 -14.64
N LEU A 138 1.32 13.67 -13.67
CA LEU A 138 0.63 14.97 -13.86
C LEU A 138 1.43 15.92 -14.76
N GLU A 139 2.76 15.93 -14.66
CA GLU A 139 3.60 16.71 -15.56
C GLU A 139 3.55 16.16 -17.00
N ASP A 140 3.52 14.85 -17.19
CA ASP A 140 3.29 14.24 -18.51
C ASP A 140 1.92 14.67 -19.08
N ALA A 141 0.87 14.64 -18.25
CA ALA A 141 -0.48 15.07 -18.66
C ALA A 141 -0.54 16.55 -19.01
N ARG A 142 0.21 17.41 -18.28
CA ARG A 142 0.34 18.84 -18.58
C ARG A 142 1.06 19.06 -19.91
N ALA A 143 2.16 18.35 -20.14
CA ALA A 143 2.98 18.46 -21.37
C ALA A 143 2.19 18.07 -22.63
N THR A 144 1.20 17.16 -22.49
CA THR A 144 0.33 16.71 -23.59
C THR A 144 -1.00 17.47 -23.69
N GLY A 145 -1.26 18.42 -22.78
CA GLY A 145 -2.51 19.18 -22.76
C GLY A 145 -3.73 18.39 -22.30
N GLU A 146 -3.53 17.27 -21.59
CA GLU A 146 -4.63 16.47 -21.03
C GLU A 146 -5.29 17.15 -19.81
N VAL A 147 -4.57 18.05 -19.14
CA VAL A 147 -5.04 18.80 -17.96
C VAL A 147 -4.95 20.30 -18.21
N GLY A 148 -5.82 21.07 -17.54
CA GLY A 148 -5.80 22.51 -17.55
C GLY A 148 -4.68 23.12 -16.68
N ASP A 149 -4.86 24.37 -16.28
CA ASP A 149 -3.94 25.04 -15.34
C ASP A 149 -4.23 24.57 -13.92
N ILE A 150 -3.48 23.57 -13.47
CA ILE A 150 -3.62 22.93 -12.16
C ILE A 150 -2.42 23.17 -11.26
N ASP A 151 -2.64 23.30 -9.96
CA ASP A 151 -1.58 23.17 -8.96
C ASP A 151 -1.32 21.68 -8.69
N VAL A 152 -0.20 21.18 -9.27
CA VAL A 152 0.17 19.74 -9.17
C VAL A 152 0.32 19.29 -7.72
N ALA A 153 0.85 20.13 -6.84
CA ALA A 153 1.05 19.77 -5.44
C ALA A 153 -0.30 19.60 -4.72
N VAL A 154 -1.24 20.52 -4.96
CA VAL A 154 -2.59 20.44 -4.40
C VAL A 154 -3.34 19.21 -4.92
N VAL A 155 -3.26 18.92 -6.22
CA VAL A 155 -3.90 17.74 -6.83
C VAL A 155 -3.36 16.45 -6.22
N ILE A 156 -2.04 16.34 -5.98
CA ILE A 156 -1.43 15.17 -5.33
C ILE A 156 -2.00 14.96 -3.91
N GLU A 157 -2.08 16.02 -3.09
CA GLU A 157 -2.62 15.89 -1.73
C GLU A 157 -4.11 15.54 -1.73
N GLN A 158 -4.89 16.04 -2.68
CA GLN A 158 -6.29 15.67 -2.87
C GLN A 158 -6.43 14.18 -3.23
N LEU A 159 -5.59 13.68 -4.16
CA LEU A 159 -5.55 12.26 -4.54
C LEU A 159 -5.15 11.38 -3.36
N LEU A 160 -4.10 11.73 -2.62
CA LEU A 160 -3.68 10.99 -1.43
C LEU A 160 -4.78 10.95 -0.38
N GLY A 161 -5.42 12.09 -0.08
CA GLY A 161 -6.54 12.16 0.84
C GLY A 161 -7.72 11.30 0.39
N MET A 162 -8.06 11.33 -0.90
CA MET A 162 -9.11 10.47 -1.47
C MET A 162 -8.74 8.99 -1.35
N MET A 163 -7.52 8.58 -1.70
CA MET A 163 -7.10 7.18 -1.61
C MET A 163 -7.09 6.67 -0.17
N MET A 164 -6.59 7.45 0.78
CA MET A 164 -6.65 7.12 2.21
C MET A 164 -8.10 7.00 2.70
N GLY A 165 -8.96 7.93 2.28
CA GLY A 165 -10.39 7.92 2.59
C GLY A 165 -11.11 6.67 2.08
N VAL A 166 -10.91 6.29 0.81
CA VAL A 166 -11.55 5.09 0.26
C VAL A 166 -10.98 3.80 0.82
N GLN A 167 -9.70 3.75 1.22
CA GLN A 167 -9.14 2.62 1.94
C GLN A 167 -9.83 2.43 3.30
N LEU A 168 -9.99 3.51 4.05
CA LEU A 168 -10.67 3.48 5.36
C LEU A 168 -12.14 3.08 5.21
N LEU A 169 -12.87 3.71 4.29
CA LEU A 169 -14.29 3.41 4.04
C LEU A 169 -14.49 1.99 3.50
N GLY A 170 -13.61 1.51 2.63
CA GLY A 170 -13.66 0.14 2.11
C GLY A 170 -13.50 -0.92 3.18
N VAL A 171 -12.76 -0.61 4.26
CA VAL A 171 -12.58 -1.51 5.41
C VAL A 171 -13.72 -1.38 6.41
N LEU A 172 -14.18 -0.17 6.73
CA LEU A 172 -15.18 0.09 7.76
C LEU A 172 -16.63 -0.10 7.28
N THR A 173 -16.91 0.30 6.04
CA THR A 173 -18.27 0.30 5.46
C THR A 173 -18.27 -0.32 4.06
N PRO A 174 -17.85 -1.59 3.89
CA PRO A 174 -17.67 -2.21 2.59
C PRO A 174 -18.97 -2.30 1.75
N SER A 175 -20.13 -2.32 2.40
CA SER A 175 -21.43 -2.29 1.71
C SER A 175 -21.72 -0.97 1.01
N GLU A 176 -21.18 0.13 1.52
CA GLU A 176 -21.39 1.48 1.01
C GLU A 176 -20.27 1.94 0.09
N SER A 177 -19.04 1.49 0.35
CA SER A 177 -17.84 1.79 -0.42
C SER A 177 -17.53 0.70 -1.45
N SER A 178 -18.44 0.47 -2.40
CA SER A 178 -18.24 -0.54 -3.44
C SER A 178 -17.10 -0.16 -4.40
N ALA A 179 -16.45 -1.17 -5.00
CA ALA A 179 -15.41 -0.96 -6.03
C ALA A 179 -15.91 -0.07 -7.18
N LYS A 180 -17.18 -0.23 -7.60
CA LYS A 180 -17.80 0.61 -8.63
C LYS A 180 -17.86 2.08 -8.20
N MET A 181 -18.27 2.36 -6.96
CA MET A 181 -18.33 3.72 -6.42
C MET A 181 -16.94 4.35 -6.33
N GLN A 182 -15.97 3.61 -5.79
CA GLN A 182 -14.58 4.09 -5.67
C GLN A 182 -13.99 4.46 -7.03
N LEU A 183 -14.16 3.59 -8.04
CA LEU A 183 -13.68 3.86 -9.40
C LEU A 183 -14.39 5.06 -10.03
N ALA A 184 -15.70 5.22 -9.81
CA ALA A 184 -16.44 6.38 -10.26
C ALA A 184 -15.95 7.69 -9.60
N MET A 185 -15.59 7.66 -8.31
CA MET A 185 -14.98 8.81 -7.62
C MET A 185 -13.65 9.20 -8.26
N LEU A 186 -12.77 8.23 -8.54
CA LEU A 186 -11.51 8.48 -9.22
C LEU A 186 -11.72 9.07 -10.62
N ASP A 187 -12.58 8.44 -11.42
CA ASP A 187 -12.85 8.88 -12.80
C ASP A 187 -13.45 10.29 -12.83
N ASN A 188 -14.35 10.62 -11.89
CA ASN A 188 -14.92 11.95 -11.75
C ASN A 188 -13.84 12.98 -11.36
N PHE A 189 -12.98 12.64 -10.38
CA PHE A 189 -11.89 13.51 -9.98
C PHE A 189 -10.94 13.82 -11.15
N LEU A 190 -10.50 12.79 -11.88
CA LEU A 190 -9.60 12.96 -13.03
C LEU A 190 -10.25 13.76 -14.18
N ALA A 191 -11.57 13.64 -14.36
CA ALA A 191 -12.29 14.43 -15.35
C ALA A 191 -12.30 15.93 -15.03
N LEU A 192 -12.34 16.30 -13.74
CA LEU A 192 -12.28 17.69 -13.30
C LEU A 192 -10.94 18.38 -13.56
N LEU A 193 -9.85 17.62 -13.72
CA LEU A 193 -8.52 18.15 -14.02
C LEU A 193 -8.37 18.63 -15.47
N ARG A 194 -9.33 18.35 -16.34
CA ARG A 194 -9.29 18.66 -17.77
C ARG A 194 -9.78 20.07 -18.14
N PHE A 195 -10.27 20.81 -17.14
CA PHE A 195 -10.87 22.15 -17.35
C PHE A 195 -10.08 23.27 -16.72
#